data_b2b4f1a17118df51b4bbbd548c10ffc2
#
_entry.id   b2b4f1a17118df51b4bbbd548c10ffc2
#
_cell.length_a   1.000
_cell.length_b   1.000
_cell.length_c   1.000
_cell.angle_alpha   90.00
_cell.angle_beta   90.00
_cell.angle_gamma   90.00
#
_symmetry.space_group_name_H-M   'P 1'
#
loop_
_entity.id
_entity.type
_entity.pdbx_description
1 polymer ?
#
loop_
_entity_poly.entity_id
_entity_poly.type
_entity_poly.pdbx_seq_one_letter_code
_entity_poly.pdbx_strand_id
1 'polypeptide(L)'
;MAKVIGIDLGTTNSCVAVMDGGKPKVIENAEGARTTPSIVAFAKDGERLIGQPAKRQAVTNPESTIYAVKRLIGRRFDDPMTKKDMGLVPYGIVKGKTGDAWVKAGGEEYSPSQISAFILQKMKETAEAYLGETVTQAVITVPAYFNDAQRQATKDAGQIAGLEVLRIINEPTAAALAYGMDKDENKTIAVYDLGGGTFDISILEVGDGVFEVKSTNGDTFLGGEDFDSVLVEHLAADFNKAEGIDLTKDKLALQRLKEAAEKAKIELSSTQTTEVNLPFITADQNGPKHLVKTITRADLEKLVDDLIKRTLEPCKKALADAGLKADAIDEVVMVGGMTRMPKVRDVVKNFFGKEPHTGVNPDEVVAMGAAIQAGVLQGDVKDVLLLDVTPLSLGIETLGGVFTRMIDRNTTIPTKKSQVYSTAEDNQNAVTIRVFQGEREMAADNKLLGNFDLVGIPPAPRGVPQVEVTFDIDANGLVSVTAKDKGTGKEQQIKIQASGGLSDADIDQMVRDAEAFAEEDKKRREAAEAKNNAESLVHTTEKQLEEHGSKIDAALKGEIEAAVADTKTAIEGGDAEAMKEKATALAQIAMKLGEAIYKEEQAAGASAGAASEEAPADDNVVDAEFSEVEDDKKD
;
A
#
# COMPACT_ATOMS: atom_id res chain seq x y z
N MET A 1 -3.72 -27.71 -2.92
CA MET A 1 -2.93 -26.94 -1.93
C MET A 1 -3.58 -25.56 -1.83
N ALA A 2 -3.64 -24.96 -0.66
CA ALA A 2 -4.13 -23.58 -0.54
C ALA A 2 -3.29 -22.65 -1.42
N LYS A 3 -3.92 -21.72 -2.11
CA LYS A 3 -3.22 -20.75 -2.96
C LYS A 3 -2.43 -19.76 -2.11
N VAL A 4 -1.18 -19.50 -2.48
CA VAL A 4 -0.36 -18.42 -1.89
C VAL A 4 -0.50 -17.18 -2.78
N ILE A 5 -0.78 -16.04 -2.17
CA ILE A 5 -0.92 -14.77 -2.89
C ILE A 5 0.34 -13.93 -2.77
N GLY A 6 0.60 -13.12 -3.80
CA GLY A 6 1.62 -12.08 -3.78
C GLY A 6 0.97 -10.72 -3.52
N ILE A 7 1.48 -9.98 -2.54
CA ILE A 7 0.94 -8.67 -2.18
C ILE A 7 2.05 -7.62 -2.27
N ASP A 8 1.81 -6.60 -3.07
CA ASP A 8 2.52 -5.33 -3.00
C ASP A 8 1.79 -4.43 -1.98
N LEU A 9 2.40 -4.25 -0.81
CA LEU A 9 1.90 -3.35 0.23
C LEU A 9 2.49 -1.95 0.02
N GLY A 10 1.97 -1.21 -0.94
CA GLY A 10 2.47 0.11 -1.31
C GLY A 10 2.09 1.23 -0.33
N THR A 11 2.86 2.33 -0.33
CA THR A 11 2.58 3.52 0.52
C THR A 11 1.25 4.17 0.18
N THR A 12 0.95 4.31 -1.11
CA THR A 12 -0.26 4.99 -1.62
C THR A 12 -1.31 4.01 -2.11
N ASN A 13 -0.89 2.97 -2.83
CA ASN A 13 -1.77 1.91 -3.34
C ASN A 13 -1.14 0.54 -3.08
N SER A 14 -1.97 -0.44 -2.81
CA SER A 14 -1.60 -1.85 -2.70
C SER A 14 -2.19 -2.67 -3.84
N CYS A 15 -1.52 -3.76 -4.20
CA CYS A 15 -1.90 -4.64 -5.29
C CYS A 15 -1.77 -6.10 -4.87
N VAL A 16 -2.68 -6.96 -5.32
CA VAL A 16 -2.63 -8.40 -5.06
C VAL A 16 -2.64 -9.19 -6.35
N ALA A 17 -1.81 -10.23 -6.41
CA ALA A 17 -1.71 -11.12 -7.55
C ALA A 17 -1.60 -12.59 -7.11
N VAL A 18 -1.89 -13.49 -8.03
CA VAL A 18 -1.81 -14.95 -7.83
C VAL A 18 -1.21 -15.61 -9.07
N MET A 19 -0.61 -16.79 -8.91
CA MET A 19 -0.27 -17.62 -10.05
C MET A 19 -1.52 -18.32 -10.60
N ASP A 20 -1.84 -18.07 -11.86
CA ASP A 20 -2.97 -18.66 -12.58
C ASP A 20 -2.48 -19.23 -13.92
N GLY A 21 -2.62 -20.53 -14.13
CA GLY A 21 -2.17 -21.19 -15.35
C GLY A 21 -0.67 -21.03 -15.68
N GLY A 22 0.18 -20.93 -14.65
CA GLY A 22 1.63 -20.74 -14.80
C GLY A 22 2.07 -19.29 -15.07
N LYS A 23 1.15 -18.33 -15.02
CA LYS A 23 1.42 -16.89 -15.20
C LYS A 23 0.93 -16.08 -14.00
N PRO A 24 1.63 -15.01 -13.62
CA PRO A 24 1.14 -14.10 -12.58
C PRO A 24 -0.06 -13.30 -13.11
N LYS A 25 -1.09 -13.23 -12.31
CA LYS A 25 -2.32 -12.50 -12.62
C LYS A 25 -2.70 -11.57 -11.48
N VAL A 26 -2.81 -10.28 -11.78
CA VAL A 26 -3.31 -9.28 -10.85
C VAL A 26 -4.82 -9.43 -10.70
N ILE A 27 -5.29 -9.37 -9.46
CA ILE A 27 -6.70 -9.53 -9.11
C ILE A 27 -7.34 -8.15 -9.01
N GLU A 28 -8.49 -7.98 -9.67
CA GLU A 28 -9.30 -6.77 -9.55
C GLU A 28 -10.08 -6.79 -8.22
N ASN A 29 -10.16 -5.64 -7.56
CA ASN A 29 -10.93 -5.46 -6.34
C ASN A 29 -12.44 -5.34 -6.64
N ALA A 30 -13.25 -5.23 -5.59
CA ALA A 30 -14.70 -5.13 -5.71
C ALA A 30 -15.19 -3.89 -6.51
N GLU A 31 -14.34 -2.86 -6.63
CA GLU A 31 -14.59 -1.67 -7.42
C GLU A 31 -14.12 -1.79 -8.89
N GLY A 32 -13.63 -2.96 -9.31
CA GLY A 32 -13.09 -3.22 -10.64
C GLY A 32 -11.71 -2.60 -10.89
N ALA A 33 -11.02 -2.14 -9.85
CA ALA A 33 -9.68 -1.59 -9.96
C ALA A 33 -8.61 -2.66 -9.64
N ARG A 34 -7.46 -2.56 -10.30
CA ARG A 34 -6.34 -3.49 -10.12
C ARG A 34 -5.41 -3.12 -8.96
N THR A 35 -5.60 -1.93 -8.42
CA THR A 35 -4.93 -1.45 -7.21
C THR A 35 -5.97 -0.93 -6.22
N THR A 36 -5.66 -1.01 -4.94
CA THR A 36 -6.50 -0.54 -3.84
C THR A 36 -5.75 0.54 -3.07
N PRO A 37 -6.34 1.73 -2.84
CA PRO A 37 -5.71 2.75 -2.01
C PRO A 37 -5.32 2.22 -0.63
N SER A 38 -4.09 2.48 -0.20
CA SER A 38 -3.58 2.09 1.13
C SER A 38 -4.08 3.08 2.20
N ILE A 39 -5.41 3.18 2.31
CA ILE A 39 -6.12 4.14 3.16
C ILE A 39 -7.12 3.39 4.05
N VAL A 40 -7.13 3.73 5.33
CA VAL A 40 -8.06 3.20 6.33
C VAL A 40 -8.77 4.37 7.00
N ALA A 41 -10.09 4.33 7.07
CA ALA A 41 -10.87 5.34 7.74
C ALA A 41 -11.80 4.73 8.79
N PHE A 42 -11.99 5.46 9.87
CA PHE A 42 -12.88 5.08 10.98
C PHE A 42 -14.06 6.05 10.98
N ALA A 43 -15.22 5.56 10.59
CA ALA A 43 -16.45 6.32 10.53
C ALA A 43 -17.00 6.60 11.94
N LYS A 44 -17.93 7.56 12.06
CA LYS A 44 -18.49 7.98 13.35
C LYS A 44 -19.33 6.91 14.03
N ASP A 45 -19.89 5.99 13.27
CA ASP A 45 -20.67 4.83 13.72
C ASP A 45 -19.79 3.63 14.12
N GLY A 46 -18.46 3.78 14.03
CA GLY A 46 -17.48 2.74 14.34
C GLY A 46 -17.16 1.82 13.17
N GLU A 47 -17.75 2.03 11.98
CA GLU A 47 -17.39 1.27 10.79
C GLU A 47 -15.96 1.59 10.36
N ARG A 48 -15.21 0.54 9.98
CA ARG A 48 -13.88 0.65 9.40
C ARG A 48 -13.95 0.51 7.88
N LEU A 49 -13.59 1.56 7.17
CA LEU A 49 -13.53 1.59 5.71
C LEU A 49 -12.08 1.44 5.23
N ILE A 50 -11.87 0.69 4.16
CA ILE A 50 -10.54 0.43 3.61
C ILE A 50 -10.58 0.64 2.10
N GLY A 51 -9.50 1.23 1.56
CA GLY A 51 -9.35 1.45 0.12
C GLY A 51 -10.16 2.64 -0.40
N GLN A 52 -10.85 2.45 -1.51
CA GLN A 52 -11.58 3.52 -2.19
C GLN A 52 -12.72 4.12 -1.35
N PRO A 53 -13.50 3.35 -0.56
CA PRO A 53 -14.47 3.93 0.38
C PRO A 53 -13.82 4.87 1.41
N ALA A 54 -12.67 4.48 1.97
CA ALA A 54 -11.91 5.32 2.90
C ALA A 54 -11.39 6.59 2.21
N LYS A 55 -10.86 6.50 0.99
CA LYS A 55 -10.39 7.64 0.20
C LYS A 55 -11.52 8.63 -0.07
N ARG A 56 -12.73 8.17 -0.41
CA ARG A 56 -13.87 9.05 -0.69
C ARG A 56 -14.28 9.91 0.50
N GLN A 57 -14.15 9.42 1.74
CA GLN A 57 -14.52 10.20 2.92
C GLN A 57 -13.37 11.00 3.55
N ALA A 58 -12.15 10.92 3.02
CA ALA A 58 -10.97 11.59 3.57
C ALA A 58 -11.20 13.12 3.74
N VAL A 59 -11.90 13.75 2.81
CA VAL A 59 -12.24 15.17 2.89
C VAL A 59 -13.17 15.50 4.06
N THR A 60 -14.17 14.66 4.33
CA THR A 60 -15.18 14.92 5.37
C THR A 60 -14.78 14.39 6.74
N ASN A 61 -13.79 13.47 6.79
CA ASN A 61 -13.29 12.84 8.01
C ASN A 61 -11.76 12.75 8.03
N PRO A 62 -11.04 13.87 7.85
CA PRO A 62 -9.58 13.85 7.68
C PRO A 62 -8.82 13.37 8.92
N GLU A 63 -9.33 13.65 10.14
CA GLU A 63 -8.66 13.29 11.40
C GLU A 63 -8.73 11.79 11.71
N SER A 64 -9.69 11.07 11.15
CA SER A 64 -9.88 9.63 11.34
C SER A 64 -9.68 8.84 10.04
N THR A 65 -9.03 9.43 9.04
CA THR A 65 -8.63 8.78 7.78
C THR A 65 -7.11 8.72 7.70
N ILE A 66 -6.58 7.50 7.80
CA ILE A 66 -5.15 7.22 7.85
C ILE A 66 -4.66 6.80 6.46
N TYR A 67 -3.63 7.48 5.96
CA TYR A 67 -2.93 7.16 4.72
C TYR A 67 -1.42 7.32 4.91
N ALA A 68 -0.61 6.88 3.95
CA ALA A 68 0.84 6.93 3.99
C ALA A 68 1.47 6.28 5.26
N VAL A 69 0.75 5.37 5.93
CA VAL A 69 1.18 4.74 7.20
C VAL A 69 2.48 3.97 7.07
N LYS A 70 2.80 3.48 5.86
CA LYS A 70 4.06 2.78 5.56
C LYS A 70 5.29 3.64 5.89
N ARG A 71 5.18 4.98 5.85
CA ARG A 71 6.24 5.91 6.27
C ARG A 71 6.54 5.85 7.77
N LEU A 72 5.57 5.44 8.60
CA LEU A 72 5.69 5.34 10.04
C LEU A 72 6.09 3.94 10.51
N ILE A 73 5.97 2.92 9.66
CA ILE A 73 6.23 1.52 10.03
C ILE A 73 7.67 1.34 10.49
N GLY A 74 7.88 0.71 11.65
CA GLY A 74 9.19 0.49 12.23
C GLY A 74 9.94 1.77 12.66
N ARG A 75 9.27 2.93 12.74
CA ARG A 75 9.88 4.21 13.15
C ARG A 75 9.51 4.60 14.57
N ARG A 76 10.43 5.32 15.21
CA ARG A 76 10.20 5.89 16.54
C ARG A 76 9.48 7.24 16.43
N PHE A 77 8.70 7.55 17.48
CA PHE A 77 8.01 8.83 17.60
C PHE A 77 8.96 10.04 17.56
N ASP A 78 10.16 9.89 18.14
CA ASP A 78 11.15 10.97 18.22
C ASP A 78 12.03 11.08 16.96
N ASP A 79 11.86 10.21 15.97
CA ASP A 79 12.57 10.25 14.68
C ASP A 79 12.30 11.59 13.97
N PRO A 80 13.34 12.27 13.42
CA PRO A 80 13.18 13.53 12.68
C PRO A 80 12.19 13.43 11.52
N MET A 81 12.13 12.29 10.83
CA MET A 81 11.19 12.07 9.73
C MET A 81 9.75 11.93 10.22
N THR A 82 9.53 11.25 11.36
CA THR A 82 8.22 11.23 12.04
C THR A 82 7.76 12.64 12.41
N LYS A 83 8.66 13.48 12.93
CA LYS A 83 8.36 14.88 13.25
C LYS A 83 7.94 15.68 12.03
N LYS A 84 8.57 15.43 10.89
CA LYS A 84 8.20 16.07 9.62
C LYS A 84 6.80 15.63 9.19
N ASP A 85 6.48 14.33 9.24
CA ASP A 85 5.17 13.80 8.87
C ASP A 85 4.04 14.37 9.73
N MET A 86 4.28 14.65 11.03
CA MET A 86 3.28 15.30 11.90
C MET A 86 2.75 16.64 11.36
N GLY A 87 3.57 17.37 10.60
CA GLY A 87 3.18 18.63 9.95
C GLY A 87 2.47 18.44 8.61
N LEU A 88 2.47 17.23 8.07
CA LEU A 88 2.00 16.94 6.71
C LEU A 88 0.67 16.17 6.68
N VAL A 89 0.25 15.59 7.81
CA VAL A 89 -0.98 14.78 7.87
C VAL A 89 -2.02 15.40 8.79
N PRO A 90 -3.33 15.27 8.50
CA PRO A 90 -4.39 15.83 9.33
C PRO A 90 -4.70 14.96 10.56
N TYR A 91 -4.38 13.67 10.55
CA TYR A 91 -4.58 12.76 11.68
C TYR A 91 -3.46 12.89 12.73
N GLY A 92 -3.73 12.45 13.94
CA GLY A 92 -2.74 12.51 15.04
C GLY A 92 -1.68 11.42 14.91
N ILE A 93 -0.40 11.81 15.03
CA ILE A 93 0.71 10.87 15.27
C ILE A 93 1.07 10.99 16.74
N VAL A 94 1.05 9.87 17.48
CA VAL A 94 1.23 9.80 18.92
C VAL A 94 2.36 8.86 19.29
N LYS A 95 2.86 8.97 20.52
CA LYS A 95 3.91 8.10 21.02
C LYS A 95 3.28 6.82 21.58
N GLY A 96 3.54 5.70 20.96
CA GLY A 96 3.14 4.38 21.43
C GLY A 96 3.85 3.98 22.73
N LYS A 97 3.40 2.89 23.35
CA LYS A 97 3.88 2.41 24.68
C LYS A 97 5.40 2.17 24.72
N THR A 98 5.99 1.74 23.63
CA THR A 98 7.42 1.41 23.48
C THR A 98 8.23 2.55 22.86
N GLY A 99 7.60 3.70 22.61
CA GLY A 99 8.23 4.89 22.06
C GLY A 99 8.18 5.02 20.56
N ASP A 100 7.40 4.18 19.89
CA ASP A 100 7.21 4.18 18.44
C ASP A 100 6.17 5.19 17.99
N ALA A 101 6.17 5.49 16.70
CA ALA A 101 5.17 6.33 16.07
C ALA A 101 3.87 5.54 15.87
N TRP A 102 2.83 5.88 16.62
CA TRP A 102 1.47 5.36 16.45
C TRP A 102 0.57 6.43 15.84
N VAL A 103 -0.58 6.04 15.35
CA VAL A 103 -1.59 6.95 14.79
C VAL A 103 -2.86 6.92 15.64
N LYS A 104 -3.55 8.08 15.70
CA LYS A 104 -4.82 8.21 16.42
C LYS A 104 -5.95 8.43 15.44
N ALA A 105 -6.98 7.57 15.51
CA ALA A 105 -8.18 7.67 14.68
C ALA A 105 -9.38 7.05 15.39
N GLY A 106 -10.58 7.55 15.16
CA GLY A 106 -11.81 7.03 15.78
C GLY A 106 -11.84 7.05 17.32
N GLY A 107 -10.95 7.82 17.95
CA GLY A 107 -10.80 7.86 19.41
C GLY A 107 -9.77 6.87 19.97
N GLU A 108 -9.26 5.95 19.17
CA GLU A 108 -8.31 4.91 19.53
C GLU A 108 -6.91 5.17 18.94
N GLU A 109 -5.92 4.46 19.46
CA GLU A 109 -4.53 4.53 18.99
C GLU A 109 -4.13 3.20 18.32
N TYR A 110 -3.55 3.29 17.13
CA TYR A 110 -3.17 2.13 16.32
C TYR A 110 -1.68 2.18 15.99
N SER A 111 -1.01 1.03 16.04
CA SER A 111 0.32 0.89 15.48
C SER A 111 0.26 0.93 13.94
N PRO A 112 1.34 1.35 13.25
CA PRO A 112 1.43 1.25 11.80
C PRO A 112 1.21 -0.17 11.28
N SER A 113 1.65 -1.20 12.02
CA SER A 113 1.42 -2.61 11.67
C SER A 113 -0.07 -2.98 11.71
N GLN A 114 -0.84 -2.47 12.68
CA GLN A 114 -2.30 -2.70 12.72
C GLN A 114 -3.02 -2.06 11.53
N ILE A 115 -2.68 -0.80 11.20
CA ILE A 115 -3.27 -0.14 10.02
C ILE A 115 -2.89 -0.87 8.74
N SER A 116 -1.62 -1.31 8.61
CA SER A 116 -1.16 -2.11 7.48
C SER A 116 -1.88 -3.47 7.42
N ALA A 117 -2.15 -4.08 8.57
CA ALA A 117 -2.91 -5.33 8.63
C ALA A 117 -4.33 -5.18 8.09
N PHE A 118 -5.02 -4.07 8.32
CA PHE A 118 -6.33 -3.82 7.74
C PHE A 118 -6.28 -3.73 6.21
N ILE A 119 -5.21 -3.14 5.65
CA ILE A 119 -5.00 -3.11 4.20
C ILE A 119 -4.74 -4.54 3.68
N LEU A 120 -3.89 -5.32 4.38
CA LEU A 120 -3.60 -6.72 4.02
C LEU A 120 -4.84 -7.61 4.13
N GLN A 121 -5.72 -7.41 5.11
CA GLN A 121 -7.02 -8.09 5.19
C GLN A 121 -7.87 -7.79 3.95
N LYS A 122 -7.89 -6.54 3.48
CA LYS A 122 -8.61 -6.18 2.24
C LYS A 122 -8.00 -6.87 1.01
N MET A 123 -6.68 -7.01 0.93
CA MET A 123 -6.02 -7.76 -0.14
C MET A 123 -6.37 -9.25 -0.09
N LYS A 124 -6.38 -9.83 1.13
CA LYS A 124 -6.83 -11.21 1.37
C LYS A 124 -8.27 -11.42 0.92
N GLU A 125 -9.20 -10.57 1.38
CA GLU A 125 -10.62 -10.62 0.98
C GLU A 125 -10.80 -10.53 -0.55
N THR A 126 -10.05 -9.64 -1.20
CA THR A 126 -10.06 -9.50 -2.66
C THR A 126 -9.62 -10.78 -3.35
N ALA A 127 -8.57 -11.42 -2.83
CA ALA A 127 -8.08 -12.69 -3.36
C ALA A 127 -9.05 -13.84 -3.11
N GLU A 128 -9.63 -13.94 -1.91
CA GLU A 128 -10.62 -14.96 -1.55
C GLU A 128 -11.88 -14.85 -2.40
N ALA A 129 -12.36 -13.63 -2.65
CA ALA A 129 -13.51 -13.38 -3.53
C ALA A 129 -13.26 -13.84 -4.97
N TYR A 130 -12.04 -13.64 -5.48
CA TYR A 130 -11.65 -14.09 -6.82
C TYR A 130 -11.46 -15.61 -6.89
N LEU A 131 -10.77 -16.19 -5.89
CA LEU A 131 -10.41 -17.61 -5.90
C LEU A 131 -11.57 -18.53 -5.48
N GLY A 132 -12.55 -18.00 -4.74
CA GLY A 132 -13.63 -18.79 -4.15
C GLY A 132 -13.19 -19.73 -3.02
N GLU A 133 -12.00 -19.52 -2.46
CA GLU A 133 -11.44 -20.31 -1.36
C GLU A 133 -10.71 -19.43 -0.34
N THR A 134 -10.53 -19.92 0.88
CA THR A 134 -9.81 -19.21 1.93
C THR A 134 -8.32 -19.13 1.62
N VAL A 135 -7.74 -17.94 1.80
CA VAL A 135 -6.31 -17.65 1.64
C VAL A 135 -5.67 -17.49 3.01
N THR A 136 -4.65 -18.31 3.29
CA THR A 136 -3.94 -18.31 4.58
C THR A 136 -2.47 -17.94 4.47
N GLN A 137 -1.91 -17.88 3.26
CA GLN A 137 -0.49 -17.69 3.04
C GLN A 137 -0.22 -16.59 2.02
N ALA A 138 0.84 -15.80 2.26
CA ALA A 138 1.23 -14.71 1.37
C ALA A 138 2.75 -14.52 1.28
N VAL A 139 3.17 -13.96 0.15
CA VAL A 139 4.45 -13.27 -0.02
C VAL A 139 4.14 -11.77 -0.03
N ILE A 140 4.81 -10.99 0.82
CA ILE A 140 4.56 -9.54 0.96
C ILE A 140 5.83 -8.78 0.61
N THR A 141 5.68 -7.67 -0.11
CA THR A 141 6.82 -6.86 -0.55
C THR A 141 7.15 -5.73 0.42
N VAL A 142 8.42 -5.34 0.42
CA VAL A 142 8.94 -4.18 1.15
C VAL A 142 9.94 -3.43 0.28
N PRO A 143 10.14 -2.12 0.48
CA PRO A 143 11.25 -1.40 -0.12
C PRO A 143 12.59 -2.07 0.17
N ALA A 144 13.50 -2.10 -0.81
CA ALA A 144 14.79 -2.78 -0.66
C ALA A 144 15.62 -2.17 0.47
N TYR A 145 15.51 -0.86 0.66
CA TYR A 145 16.26 -0.11 1.67
C TYR A 145 15.57 -0.09 3.06
N PHE A 146 14.51 -0.90 3.28
CA PHE A 146 13.92 -1.10 4.61
C PHE A 146 14.93 -1.79 5.54
N ASN A 147 15.05 -1.25 6.75
CA ASN A 147 15.81 -1.89 7.81
C ASN A 147 15.06 -3.07 8.43
N ASP A 148 15.75 -3.82 9.27
CA ASP A 148 15.21 -5.03 9.94
C ASP A 148 13.90 -4.75 10.69
N ALA A 149 13.83 -3.66 11.47
CA ALA A 149 12.64 -3.29 12.21
C ALA A 149 11.41 -3.05 11.31
N GLN A 150 11.60 -2.41 10.14
CA GLN A 150 10.54 -2.16 9.18
C GLN A 150 10.07 -3.45 8.49
N ARG A 151 11.00 -4.37 8.20
CA ARG A 151 10.70 -5.71 7.65
C ARG A 151 9.91 -6.55 8.63
N GLN A 152 10.36 -6.60 9.89
CA GLN A 152 9.65 -7.33 10.95
C GLN A 152 8.26 -6.75 11.17
N ALA A 153 8.11 -5.42 11.27
CA ALA A 153 6.81 -4.78 11.44
C ALA A 153 5.84 -5.05 10.27
N THR A 154 6.36 -5.22 9.04
CA THR A 154 5.56 -5.64 7.88
C THR A 154 5.14 -7.10 7.98
N LYS A 155 6.04 -7.98 8.45
CA LYS A 155 5.73 -9.39 8.71
C LYS A 155 4.65 -9.55 9.79
N ASP A 156 4.78 -8.78 10.88
CA ASP A 156 3.79 -8.72 11.96
C ASP A 156 2.42 -8.26 11.44
N ALA A 157 2.38 -7.25 10.57
CA ALA A 157 1.14 -6.82 9.91
C ALA A 157 0.46 -7.96 9.12
N GLY A 158 1.24 -8.79 8.43
CA GLY A 158 0.73 -9.98 7.74
C GLY A 158 0.12 -10.98 8.71
N GLN A 159 0.78 -11.25 9.82
CA GLN A 159 0.27 -12.15 10.88
C GLN A 159 -1.02 -11.60 11.51
N ILE A 160 -1.08 -10.31 11.84
CA ILE A 160 -2.28 -9.65 12.37
C ILE A 160 -3.43 -9.74 11.36
N ALA A 161 -3.14 -9.70 10.05
CA ALA A 161 -4.13 -9.90 9.00
C ALA A 161 -4.61 -11.37 8.83
N GLY A 162 -4.09 -12.30 9.64
CA GLY A 162 -4.39 -13.73 9.53
C GLY A 162 -3.73 -14.40 8.34
N LEU A 163 -2.54 -13.92 7.94
CA LEU A 163 -1.73 -14.48 6.87
C LEU A 163 -0.41 -15.04 7.42
N GLU A 164 -0.11 -16.28 7.12
CA GLU A 164 1.25 -16.82 7.25
C GLU A 164 2.12 -16.18 6.18
N VAL A 165 3.07 -15.33 6.59
CA VAL A 165 3.99 -14.67 5.67
C VAL A 165 5.14 -15.62 5.36
N LEU A 166 5.06 -16.28 4.21
CA LEU A 166 6.08 -17.24 3.77
C LEU A 166 7.40 -16.56 3.43
N ARG A 167 7.32 -15.35 2.87
CA ARG A 167 8.49 -14.53 2.55
C ARG A 167 8.16 -13.04 2.54
N ILE A 168 9.11 -12.26 3.04
CA ILE A 168 9.23 -10.82 2.74
C ILE A 168 10.22 -10.71 1.59
N ILE A 169 9.84 -10.04 0.50
CA ILE A 169 10.67 -9.84 -0.69
C ILE A 169 10.82 -8.35 -0.99
N ASN A 170 11.98 -7.94 -1.49
CA ASN A 170 12.20 -6.56 -1.89
C ASN A 170 11.40 -6.19 -3.16
N GLU A 171 10.79 -5.00 -3.18
CA GLU A 171 9.98 -4.49 -4.29
C GLU A 171 10.73 -4.52 -5.63
N PRO A 172 11.98 -3.97 -5.74
CA PRO A 172 12.71 -4.03 -7.01
C PRO A 172 13.09 -5.45 -7.41
N THR A 173 13.31 -6.33 -6.45
CA THR A 173 13.61 -7.74 -6.72
C THR A 173 12.38 -8.48 -7.25
N ALA A 174 11.21 -8.22 -6.67
CA ALA A 174 9.94 -8.73 -7.18
C ALA A 174 9.67 -8.21 -8.61
N ALA A 175 9.90 -6.92 -8.84
CA ALA A 175 9.75 -6.34 -10.18
C ALA A 175 10.70 -6.99 -11.21
N ALA A 176 11.95 -7.27 -10.82
CA ALA A 176 12.90 -7.97 -11.67
C ALA A 176 12.44 -9.39 -12.02
N LEU A 177 11.87 -10.14 -11.06
CA LEU A 177 11.28 -11.46 -11.30
C LEU A 177 10.18 -11.39 -12.37
N ALA A 178 9.24 -10.46 -12.22
CA ALA A 178 8.15 -10.31 -13.18
C ALA A 178 8.64 -9.84 -14.56
N TYR A 179 9.69 -9.01 -14.59
CA TYR A 179 10.29 -8.54 -15.83
C TYR A 179 11.09 -9.64 -16.55
N GLY A 180 11.87 -10.43 -15.81
CA GLY A 180 12.85 -11.38 -16.36
C GLY A 180 12.35 -12.82 -16.53
N MET A 181 11.13 -13.15 -16.07
CA MET A 181 10.63 -14.53 -16.05
C MET A 181 10.63 -15.21 -17.42
N ASP A 182 10.42 -14.45 -18.50
CA ASP A 182 10.36 -14.98 -19.86
C ASP A 182 11.64 -14.68 -20.68
N LYS A 183 12.78 -14.33 -20.03
CA LYS A 183 14.01 -13.91 -20.71
C LYS A 183 15.15 -14.89 -20.47
N ASP A 184 15.71 -15.41 -21.55
CA ASP A 184 16.82 -16.39 -21.55
C ASP A 184 18.20 -15.72 -21.64
N GLU A 185 18.29 -14.39 -21.81
CA GLU A 185 19.55 -13.67 -21.99
C GLU A 185 20.10 -13.16 -20.67
N ASN A 186 21.41 -13.35 -20.46
CA ASN A 186 22.10 -12.75 -19.32
C ASN A 186 22.18 -11.23 -19.48
N LYS A 187 21.63 -10.48 -18.54
CA LYS A 187 21.60 -9.01 -18.55
C LYS A 187 21.91 -8.44 -17.18
N THR A 188 22.60 -7.33 -17.17
CA THR A 188 22.72 -6.47 -16.00
C THR A 188 21.64 -5.39 -16.07
N ILE A 189 20.69 -5.44 -15.15
CA ILE A 189 19.58 -4.49 -15.13
C ILE A 189 19.65 -3.56 -13.93
N ALA A 190 19.15 -2.34 -14.09
CA ALA A 190 18.87 -1.41 -13.00
C ALA A 190 17.36 -1.32 -12.81
N VAL A 191 16.86 -1.63 -11.63
CA VAL A 191 15.45 -1.40 -11.26
C VAL A 191 15.36 -0.09 -10.51
N TYR A 192 14.75 0.91 -11.14
CA TYR A 192 14.52 2.24 -10.59
C TYR A 192 13.06 2.32 -10.12
N ASP A 193 12.86 2.24 -8.81
CA ASP A 193 11.55 2.23 -8.17
C ASP A 193 11.31 3.54 -7.44
N LEU A 194 10.44 4.40 -7.99
CA LEU A 194 9.99 5.63 -7.35
C LEU A 194 8.49 5.53 -7.09
N GLY A 195 8.17 5.12 -5.87
CA GLY A 195 6.81 4.91 -5.41
C GLY A 195 6.17 6.15 -4.78
N GLY A 196 5.13 5.92 -3.97
CA GLY A 196 4.43 7.00 -3.25
C GLY A 196 5.22 7.56 -2.07
N GLY A 197 6.05 6.75 -1.40
CA GLY A 197 6.74 7.15 -0.16
C GLY A 197 8.23 6.90 -0.14
N THR A 198 8.74 6.00 -0.99
CA THR A 198 10.13 5.55 -1.02
C THR A 198 10.70 5.59 -2.42
N PHE A 199 12.01 5.72 -2.49
CA PHE A 199 12.81 5.53 -3.69
C PHE A 199 13.82 4.41 -3.45
N ASP A 200 13.87 3.43 -4.34
CA ASP A 200 14.84 2.35 -4.35
C ASP A 200 15.51 2.22 -5.73
N ILE A 201 16.78 1.91 -5.72
CA ILE A 201 17.56 1.51 -6.90
C ILE A 201 18.27 0.20 -6.58
N SER A 202 18.08 -0.81 -7.43
CA SER A 202 18.79 -2.08 -7.31
C SER A 202 19.44 -2.44 -8.62
N ILE A 203 20.68 -2.94 -8.54
CA ILE A 203 21.44 -3.46 -9.67
C ILE A 203 21.43 -4.98 -9.56
N LEU A 204 20.95 -5.64 -10.60
CA LEU A 204 20.83 -7.09 -10.64
C LEU A 204 21.49 -7.67 -11.89
N GLU A 205 22.02 -8.89 -11.76
CA GLU A 205 22.30 -9.80 -12.88
C GLU A 205 21.13 -10.78 -13.01
N VAL A 206 20.57 -10.87 -14.20
CA VAL A 206 19.42 -11.71 -14.53
C VAL A 206 19.79 -12.59 -15.71
N GLY A 207 19.64 -13.91 -15.57
CA GLY A 207 19.88 -14.85 -16.66
C GLY A 207 19.74 -16.30 -16.22
N ASP A 208 19.34 -17.17 -17.14
CA ASP A 208 19.18 -18.61 -16.92
C ASP A 208 18.33 -18.99 -15.67
N GLY A 209 17.29 -18.18 -15.38
CA GLY A 209 16.46 -18.35 -14.19
C GLY A 209 17.08 -17.85 -12.87
N VAL A 210 18.31 -17.32 -12.90
CA VAL A 210 18.98 -16.75 -11.72
C VAL A 210 18.78 -15.23 -11.69
N PHE A 211 18.36 -14.73 -10.54
CA PHE A 211 18.19 -13.31 -10.23
C PHE A 211 19.10 -12.98 -9.06
N GLU A 212 20.25 -12.38 -9.34
CA GLU A 212 21.23 -12.02 -8.32
C GLU A 212 21.29 -10.50 -8.14
N VAL A 213 20.90 -10.02 -6.94
CA VAL A 213 21.09 -8.63 -6.57
C VAL A 213 22.57 -8.37 -6.27
N LYS A 214 23.19 -7.45 -6.98
CA LYS A 214 24.60 -7.05 -6.77
C LYS A 214 24.71 -5.93 -5.74
N SER A 215 23.77 -4.99 -5.79
CA SER A 215 23.71 -3.90 -4.84
C SER A 215 22.32 -3.29 -4.80
N THR A 216 22.01 -2.66 -3.67
CA THR A 216 20.80 -1.86 -3.50
C THR A 216 21.12 -0.59 -2.71
N ASN A 217 20.42 0.50 -3.01
CA ASN A 217 20.47 1.75 -2.28
C ASN A 217 19.12 2.45 -2.39
N GLY A 218 18.88 3.50 -1.60
CA GLY A 218 17.58 4.16 -1.67
C GLY A 218 17.41 5.30 -0.67
N ASP A 219 16.20 5.84 -0.66
CA ASP A 219 15.75 6.88 0.27
C ASP A 219 14.35 6.51 0.76
N THR A 220 14.24 6.14 2.03
CA THR A 220 12.97 5.72 2.65
C THR A 220 12.03 6.89 2.97
N PHE A 221 12.38 8.09 2.51
CA PHE A 221 11.57 9.30 2.66
C PHE A 221 11.63 10.16 1.39
N LEU A 222 11.42 9.55 0.23
CA LEU A 222 11.36 10.22 -1.07
C LEU A 222 10.37 9.49 -1.97
N GLY A 223 9.25 10.13 -2.27
CA GLY A 223 8.20 9.55 -3.12
C GLY A 223 7.11 10.55 -3.46
N GLY A 224 6.06 10.07 -4.11
CA GLY A 224 4.95 10.87 -4.60
C GLY A 224 4.30 11.80 -3.59
N GLU A 225 4.23 11.40 -2.31
CA GLU A 225 3.74 12.22 -1.21
C GLU A 225 4.58 13.50 -1.00
N ASP A 226 5.90 13.44 -1.25
CA ASP A 226 6.75 14.63 -1.16
C ASP A 226 6.51 15.58 -2.33
N PHE A 227 6.25 15.04 -3.53
CA PHE A 227 5.88 15.83 -4.70
C PHE A 227 4.53 16.52 -4.49
N ASP A 228 3.55 15.80 -3.93
CA ASP A 228 2.25 16.38 -3.58
C ASP A 228 2.40 17.47 -2.53
N SER A 229 3.22 17.27 -1.50
CA SER A 229 3.47 18.24 -0.44
C SER A 229 4.06 19.55 -0.98
N VAL A 230 5.02 19.48 -1.89
CA VAL A 230 5.60 20.68 -2.54
C VAL A 230 4.52 21.45 -3.31
N LEU A 231 3.61 20.74 -4.02
CA LEU A 231 2.52 21.39 -4.74
C LEU A 231 1.47 21.98 -3.78
N VAL A 232 1.15 21.29 -2.68
CA VAL A 232 0.27 21.81 -1.61
C VAL A 232 0.85 23.08 -1.01
N GLU A 233 2.13 23.09 -0.65
CA GLU A 233 2.82 24.26 -0.11
C GLU A 233 2.79 25.44 -1.10
N HIS A 234 3.03 25.18 -2.37
CA HIS A 234 2.96 26.19 -3.42
C HIS A 234 1.56 26.80 -3.55
N LEU A 235 0.52 25.96 -3.63
CA LEU A 235 -0.87 26.42 -3.73
C LEU A 235 -1.33 27.19 -2.48
N ALA A 236 -0.95 26.71 -1.29
CA ALA A 236 -1.27 27.37 -0.03
C ALA A 236 -0.57 28.73 0.11
N ALA A 237 0.70 28.82 -0.29
CA ALA A 237 1.46 30.06 -0.28
C ALA A 237 0.89 31.10 -1.26
N ASP A 238 0.52 30.68 -2.46
CA ASP A 238 -0.12 31.55 -3.46
C ASP A 238 -1.46 32.08 -2.94
N PHE A 239 -2.27 31.19 -2.35
CA PHE A 239 -3.56 31.59 -1.77
C PHE A 239 -3.39 32.55 -0.58
N ASN A 240 -2.44 32.26 0.30
CA ASN A 240 -2.14 33.14 1.45
C ASN A 240 -1.68 34.53 0.98
N LYS A 241 -0.89 34.59 -0.09
CA LYS A 241 -0.45 35.86 -0.67
C LYS A 241 -1.61 36.67 -1.27
N ALA A 242 -2.60 35.97 -1.86
CA ALA A 242 -3.75 36.61 -2.50
C ALA A 242 -4.83 37.03 -1.51
N GLU A 243 -5.15 36.15 -0.55
CA GLU A 243 -6.32 36.30 0.35
C GLU A 243 -5.94 36.55 1.83
N GLY A 244 -4.64 36.41 2.19
CA GLY A 244 -4.18 36.60 3.57
C GLY A 244 -4.55 35.44 4.51
N ILE A 245 -4.96 34.28 3.97
CA ILE A 245 -5.44 33.13 4.74
C ILE A 245 -4.50 31.94 4.49
N ASP A 246 -3.99 31.35 5.57
CA ASP A 246 -3.17 30.15 5.54
C ASP A 246 -4.06 28.89 5.60
N LEU A 247 -4.26 28.25 4.45
CA LEU A 247 -5.10 27.06 4.31
C LEU A 247 -4.52 25.82 5.02
N THR A 248 -3.23 25.81 5.34
CA THR A 248 -2.59 24.64 6.00
C THR A 248 -3.03 24.48 7.47
N LYS A 249 -3.58 25.54 8.06
CA LYS A 249 -4.11 25.53 9.44
C LYS A 249 -5.51 24.94 9.55
N ASP A 250 -6.24 24.84 8.46
CA ASP A 250 -7.55 24.20 8.38
C ASP A 250 -7.38 22.77 7.82
N LYS A 251 -7.65 21.78 8.66
CA LYS A 251 -7.47 20.36 8.29
C LYS A 251 -8.33 19.94 7.11
N LEU A 252 -9.54 20.49 6.98
CA LEU A 252 -10.43 20.21 5.86
C LEU A 252 -9.89 20.83 4.57
N ALA A 253 -9.45 22.09 4.62
CA ALA A 253 -8.85 22.76 3.49
C ALA A 253 -7.54 22.07 3.06
N LEU A 254 -6.69 21.68 4.03
CA LEU A 254 -5.45 20.95 3.78
C LEU A 254 -5.71 19.61 3.08
N GLN A 255 -6.71 18.84 3.51
CA GLN A 255 -7.07 17.58 2.88
C GLN A 255 -7.55 17.78 1.44
N ARG A 256 -8.39 18.79 1.20
CA ARG A 256 -8.84 19.15 -0.15
C ARG A 256 -7.71 19.62 -1.06
N LEU A 257 -6.74 20.36 -0.51
CA LEU A 257 -5.52 20.74 -1.24
C LEU A 257 -4.70 19.52 -1.62
N LYS A 258 -4.52 18.56 -0.72
CA LYS A 258 -3.77 17.32 -0.98
C LYS A 258 -4.40 16.51 -2.10
N GLU A 259 -5.70 16.28 -2.04
CA GLU A 259 -6.41 15.54 -3.11
C GLU A 259 -6.30 16.25 -4.46
N ALA A 260 -6.42 17.58 -4.47
CA ALA A 260 -6.28 18.35 -5.69
C ALA A 260 -4.83 18.37 -6.22
N ALA A 261 -3.83 18.40 -5.34
CA ALA A 261 -2.42 18.33 -5.71
C ALA A 261 -2.06 16.95 -6.29
N GLU A 262 -2.47 15.84 -5.64
CA GLU A 262 -2.31 14.48 -6.16
C GLU A 262 -2.93 14.35 -7.55
N LYS A 263 -4.18 14.80 -7.70
CA LYS A 263 -4.90 14.77 -8.98
C LYS A 263 -4.17 15.57 -10.05
N ALA A 264 -3.75 16.80 -9.74
CA ALA A 264 -3.02 17.65 -10.67
C ALA A 264 -1.69 17.02 -11.09
N LYS A 265 -0.91 16.46 -10.15
CA LYS A 265 0.33 15.71 -10.44
C LYS A 265 0.08 14.56 -11.41
N ILE A 266 -0.96 13.76 -11.20
CA ILE A 266 -1.33 12.63 -12.06
C ILE A 266 -1.71 13.13 -13.46
N GLU A 267 -2.58 14.13 -13.57
CA GLU A 267 -3.03 14.70 -14.86
C GLU A 267 -1.84 15.30 -15.64
N LEU A 268 -0.93 16.02 -14.98
CA LEU A 268 0.25 16.62 -15.60
C LEU A 268 1.28 15.60 -16.11
N SER A 269 1.17 14.32 -15.73
CA SER A 269 1.95 13.26 -16.35
C SER A 269 1.53 12.98 -17.81
N SER A 270 0.30 13.28 -18.18
CA SER A 270 -0.24 13.09 -19.54
C SER A 270 -0.58 14.39 -20.26
N THR A 271 -1.01 15.43 -19.53
CA THR A 271 -1.38 16.75 -20.11
C THR A 271 -0.30 17.80 -19.88
N GLN A 272 -0.32 18.90 -20.63
CA GLN A 272 0.61 20.03 -20.46
C GLN A 272 0.12 21.01 -19.38
N THR A 273 -1.16 21.05 -19.13
CA THR A 273 -1.80 21.97 -18.16
C THR A 273 -2.95 21.27 -17.47
N THR A 274 -3.22 21.66 -16.21
CA THR A 274 -4.42 21.27 -15.48
C THR A 274 -4.93 22.45 -14.65
N GLU A 275 -6.21 22.43 -14.29
CA GLU A 275 -6.82 23.42 -13.39
C GLU A 275 -7.12 22.80 -12.03
N VAL A 276 -6.57 23.38 -10.98
CA VAL A 276 -6.97 23.14 -9.60
C VAL A 276 -8.12 24.07 -9.28
N ASN A 277 -9.31 23.52 -9.06
CA ASN A 277 -10.53 24.27 -8.77
C ASN A 277 -11.17 23.75 -7.47
N LEU A 278 -11.04 24.53 -6.41
CA LEU A 278 -11.55 24.21 -5.07
C LEU A 278 -12.53 25.30 -4.63
N PRO A 279 -13.81 25.20 -5.03
CA PRO A 279 -14.84 26.13 -4.61
C PRO A 279 -15.08 26.00 -3.10
N PHE A 280 -15.36 27.12 -2.43
CA PHE A 280 -15.65 27.19 -0.99
C PHE A 280 -14.54 26.50 -0.15
N ILE A 281 -13.27 26.79 -0.47
CA ILE A 281 -12.13 26.19 0.23
C ILE A 281 -12.04 26.70 1.68
N THR A 282 -12.41 27.95 1.90
CA THR A 282 -12.52 28.60 3.22
C THR A 282 -13.47 29.79 3.15
N ALA A 283 -13.68 30.50 4.27
CA ALA A 283 -14.46 31.71 4.33
C ALA A 283 -13.85 32.72 5.33
N ASP A 284 -14.04 34.00 5.06
CA ASP A 284 -13.73 35.11 5.98
C ASP A 284 -14.95 36.03 6.19
N GLN A 285 -14.74 37.22 6.80
CA GLN A 285 -15.78 38.20 7.04
C GLN A 285 -16.44 38.71 5.74
N ASN A 286 -15.77 38.59 4.60
CA ASN A 286 -16.25 39.03 3.28
C ASN A 286 -16.97 37.90 2.52
N GLY A 287 -17.10 36.71 3.11
CA GLY A 287 -17.81 35.58 2.54
C GLY A 287 -16.88 34.41 2.13
N PRO A 288 -17.43 33.46 1.34
CA PRO A 288 -16.69 32.30 0.91
C PRO A 288 -15.55 32.65 -0.06
N LYS A 289 -14.46 31.92 0.08
CA LYS A 289 -13.26 32.01 -0.77
C LYS A 289 -13.09 30.76 -1.62
N HIS A 290 -12.56 30.93 -2.81
CA HIS A 290 -12.36 29.88 -3.79
C HIS A 290 -10.90 29.86 -4.23
N LEU A 291 -10.33 28.69 -4.40
CA LEU A 291 -9.03 28.55 -5.03
C LEU A 291 -9.21 28.02 -6.45
N VAL A 292 -8.83 28.82 -7.44
CA VAL A 292 -8.79 28.44 -8.85
C VAL A 292 -7.39 28.78 -9.37
N LYS A 293 -6.65 27.76 -9.81
CA LYS A 293 -5.29 27.92 -10.30
C LYS A 293 -5.00 26.97 -11.44
N THR A 294 -4.53 27.49 -12.56
CA THR A 294 -3.97 26.69 -13.63
C THR A 294 -2.50 26.39 -13.31
N ILE A 295 -2.11 25.13 -13.39
CA ILE A 295 -0.75 24.63 -13.20
C ILE A 295 -0.29 24.03 -14.53
N THR A 296 0.92 24.37 -14.97
CA THR A 296 1.54 23.73 -16.13
C THR A 296 2.46 22.59 -15.68
N ARG A 297 2.70 21.62 -16.59
CA ARG A 297 3.72 20.59 -16.36
C ARG A 297 5.08 21.21 -16.04
N ALA A 298 5.49 22.24 -16.77
CA ALA A 298 6.75 22.93 -16.53
C ALA A 298 6.85 23.58 -15.14
N ASP A 299 5.73 24.13 -14.62
CA ASP A 299 5.71 24.67 -13.25
C ASP A 299 5.91 23.55 -12.23
N LEU A 300 5.18 22.43 -12.36
CA LEU A 300 5.35 21.29 -11.48
C LEU A 300 6.78 20.75 -11.54
N GLU A 301 7.32 20.50 -12.74
CA GLU A 301 8.67 19.97 -12.93
C GLU A 301 9.75 20.88 -12.31
N LYS A 302 9.56 22.19 -12.38
CA LYS A 302 10.44 23.16 -11.73
C LYS A 302 10.36 23.09 -10.20
N LEU A 303 9.14 22.96 -9.65
CA LEU A 303 8.91 22.89 -8.22
C LEU A 303 9.56 21.64 -7.59
N VAL A 304 9.53 20.51 -8.31
CA VAL A 304 9.97 19.20 -7.79
C VAL A 304 11.36 18.78 -8.30
N ASP A 305 12.08 19.64 -9.02
CA ASP A 305 13.36 19.32 -9.65
C ASP A 305 14.40 18.79 -8.65
N ASP A 306 14.45 19.37 -7.44
CA ASP A 306 15.37 18.95 -6.39
C ASP A 306 15.03 17.55 -5.85
N LEU A 307 13.73 17.20 -5.77
CA LEU A 307 13.30 15.85 -5.37
C LEU A 307 13.73 14.81 -6.41
N ILE A 308 13.58 15.12 -7.70
CA ILE A 308 14.00 14.24 -8.79
C ILE A 308 15.52 14.06 -8.77
N LYS A 309 16.30 15.14 -8.65
CA LYS A 309 17.76 15.09 -8.57
C LYS A 309 18.27 14.29 -7.36
N ARG A 310 17.52 14.29 -6.26
CA ARG A 310 17.87 13.54 -5.04
C ARG A 310 17.93 12.03 -5.28
N THR A 311 17.23 11.51 -6.29
CA THR A 311 17.28 10.08 -6.66
C THR A 311 18.62 9.68 -7.28
N LEU A 312 19.37 10.61 -7.86
CA LEU A 312 20.60 10.31 -8.59
C LEU A 312 21.76 9.89 -7.67
N GLU A 313 21.79 10.39 -6.45
CA GLU A 313 22.85 10.04 -5.51
C GLU A 313 22.81 8.57 -5.06
N PRO A 314 21.64 8.01 -4.68
CA PRO A 314 21.51 6.56 -4.50
C PRO A 314 21.88 5.75 -5.74
N CYS A 315 21.53 6.22 -6.95
CA CYS A 315 21.91 5.53 -8.19
C CYS A 315 23.43 5.43 -8.36
N LYS A 316 24.16 6.51 -8.09
CA LYS A 316 25.63 6.51 -8.15
C LYS A 316 26.24 5.54 -7.13
N LYS A 317 25.69 5.54 -5.90
CA LYS A 317 26.14 4.63 -4.82
C LYS A 317 25.90 3.17 -5.17
N ALA A 318 24.72 2.83 -5.67
CA ALA A 318 24.42 1.47 -6.08
C ALA A 318 25.34 0.98 -7.19
N LEU A 319 25.60 1.79 -8.21
CA LEU A 319 26.55 1.47 -9.27
C LEU A 319 27.98 1.29 -8.73
N ALA A 320 28.44 2.16 -7.85
CA ALA A 320 29.76 2.06 -7.24
C ALA A 320 29.90 0.79 -6.38
N ASP A 321 28.86 0.45 -5.59
CA ASP A 321 28.84 -0.74 -4.76
C ASP A 321 28.82 -2.04 -5.61
N ALA A 322 28.17 -2.01 -6.79
CA ALA A 322 28.21 -3.11 -7.76
C ALA A 322 29.52 -3.17 -8.56
N GLY A 323 30.42 -2.18 -8.44
CA GLY A 323 31.63 -2.08 -9.23
C GLY A 323 31.39 -1.74 -10.71
N LEU A 324 30.25 -1.14 -11.02
CA LEU A 324 29.79 -0.88 -12.38
C LEU A 324 29.70 0.61 -12.70
N LYS A 325 29.70 0.94 -13.98
CA LYS A 325 29.37 2.25 -14.50
C LYS A 325 27.97 2.22 -15.12
N ALA A 326 27.38 3.41 -15.31
CA ALA A 326 26.04 3.53 -15.87
C ALA A 326 25.91 2.93 -17.29
N ASP A 327 26.97 2.97 -18.09
CA ASP A 327 27.02 2.41 -19.45
C ASP A 327 27.06 0.87 -19.47
N ALA A 328 27.46 0.22 -18.35
CA ALA A 328 27.45 -1.22 -18.19
C ALA A 328 26.05 -1.82 -17.89
N ILE A 329 25.07 -0.98 -17.59
CA ILE A 329 23.69 -1.42 -17.40
C ILE A 329 23.05 -1.70 -18.75
N ASP A 330 22.54 -2.90 -18.96
CA ASP A 330 21.89 -3.29 -20.22
C ASP A 330 20.50 -2.69 -20.36
N GLU A 331 19.70 -2.74 -19.30
CA GLU A 331 18.34 -2.20 -19.28
C GLU A 331 18.03 -1.51 -17.94
N VAL A 332 17.17 -0.49 -18.01
CA VAL A 332 16.63 0.18 -16.82
C VAL A 332 15.13 -0.05 -16.76
N VAL A 333 14.68 -0.74 -15.72
CA VAL A 333 13.26 -1.07 -15.50
C VAL A 333 12.65 -0.03 -14.57
N MET A 334 11.60 0.64 -15.04
CA MET A 334 10.91 1.69 -14.29
C MET A 334 9.74 1.10 -13.50
N VAL A 335 9.76 1.32 -12.17
CA VAL A 335 8.78 0.82 -11.22
C VAL A 335 8.27 1.96 -10.35
N GLY A 336 7.03 1.82 -9.82
CA GLY A 336 6.39 2.84 -9.01
C GLY A 336 5.69 3.92 -9.82
N GLY A 337 4.56 4.42 -9.29
CA GLY A 337 3.68 5.34 -9.99
C GLY A 337 4.32 6.67 -10.41
N MET A 338 5.32 7.15 -9.65
CA MET A 338 6.05 8.39 -9.96
C MET A 338 6.93 8.30 -11.20
N THR A 339 7.28 7.11 -11.65
CA THR A 339 8.02 6.89 -12.92
C THR A 339 7.19 7.19 -14.17
N ARG A 340 5.88 7.44 -14.00
CA ARG A 340 5.01 7.94 -15.09
C ARG A 340 5.29 9.41 -15.43
N MET A 341 5.91 10.17 -14.52
CA MET A 341 6.25 11.57 -14.73
C MET A 341 7.33 11.72 -15.82
N PRO A 342 7.09 12.50 -16.90
CA PRO A 342 8.01 12.62 -18.02
C PRO A 342 9.42 13.06 -17.60
N LYS A 343 9.52 14.05 -16.71
CA LYS A 343 10.80 14.56 -16.20
C LYS A 343 11.63 13.50 -15.47
N VAL A 344 10.99 12.58 -14.74
CA VAL A 344 11.68 11.46 -14.08
C VAL A 344 12.32 10.55 -15.14
N ARG A 345 11.56 10.20 -16.19
CA ARG A 345 12.06 9.37 -17.30
C ARG A 345 13.24 10.03 -18.02
N ASP A 346 13.14 11.34 -18.29
CA ASP A 346 14.21 12.09 -18.95
C ASP A 346 15.49 12.11 -18.12
N VAL A 347 15.37 12.30 -16.79
CA VAL A 347 16.52 12.30 -15.88
C VAL A 347 17.17 10.92 -15.82
N VAL A 348 16.39 9.84 -15.73
CA VAL A 348 16.87 8.46 -15.74
C VAL A 348 17.54 8.12 -17.06
N LYS A 349 16.92 8.47 -18.20
CA LYS A 349 17.49 8.30 -19.53
C LYS A 349 18.85 9.01 -19.66
N ASN A 350 18.94 10.25 -19.21
CA ASN A 350 20.19 11.02 -19.29
C ASN A 350 21.27 10.44 -18.37
N PHE A 351 20.89 9.91 -17.19
CA PHE A 351 21.84 9.34 -16.24
C PHE A 351 22.43 8.00 -16.72
N PHE A 352 21.59 7.09 -17.22
CA PHE A 352 22.04 5.77 -17.70
C PHE A 352 22.43 5.77 -19.19
N GLY A 353 22.15 6.85 -19.93
CA GLY A 353 22.44 6.94 -21.35
C GLY A 353 21.59 6.04 -22.25
N LYS A 354 20.50 5.49 -21.72
CA LYS A 354 19.60 4.53 -22.38
C LYS A 354 18.14 4.87 -22.13
N GLU A 355 17.28 4.51 -23.08
CA GLU A 355 15.83 4.63 -22.92
C GLU A 355 15.37 3.65 -21.85
N PRO A 356 14.69 4.11 -20.79
CA PRO A 356 14.14 3.22 -19.77
C PRO A 356 13.05 2.29 -20.33
N HIS A 357 13.06 1.03 -19.87
CA HIS A 357 12.04 0.07 -20.23
C HIS A 357 10.70 0.40 -19.54
N THR A 358 9.65 0.58 -20.33
CA THR A 358 8.30 0.93 -19.87
C THR A 358 7.24 -0.11 -20.27
N GLY A 359 7.66 -1.30 -20.68
CA GLY A 359 6.78 -2.39 -21.13
C GLY A 359 6.04 -3.11 -20.01
N VAL A 360 6.40 -2.85 -18.74
CA VAL A 360 5.69 -3.36 -17.57
C VAL A 360 4.78 -2.28 -16.97
N ASN A 361 3.67 -2.70 -16.36
CA ASN A 361 2.85 -1.75 -15.61
C ASN A 361 3.53 -1.46 -14.26
N PRO A 362 4.00 -0.23 -14.01
CA PRO A 362 4.77 0.11 -12.82
C PRO A 362 3.98 -0.01 -11.50
N ASP A 363 2.65 -0.06 -11.56
CA ASP A 363 1.78 -0.19 -10.40
C ASP A 363 1.43 -1.66 -10.07
N GLU A 364 1.77 -2.61 -10.95
CA GLU A 364 1.35 -4.01 -10.86
C GLU A 364 2.54 -4.98 -10.84
N VAL A 365 3.67 -4.60 -11.43
CA VAL A 365 4.81 -5.48 -11.66
C VAL A 365 5.37 -6.07 -10.36
N VAL A 366 5.34 -5.32 -9.28
CA VAL A 366 5.79 -5.75 -7.95
C VAL A 366 4.91 -6.88 -7.39
N ALA A 367 3.59 -6.72 -7.44
CA ALA A 367 2.64 -7.75 -7.00
C ALA A 367 2.75 -9.02 -7.87
N MET A 368 2.95 -8.85 -9.18
CA MET A 368 3.20 -9.98 -10.10
C MET A 368 4.46 -10.75 -9.70
N GLY A 369 5.55 -10.06 -9.39
CA GLY A 369 6.79 -10.68 -8.92
C GLY A 369 6.63 -11.39 -7.58
N ALA A 370 5.89 -10.80 -6.65
CA ALA A 370 5.54 -11.45 -5.38
C ALA A 370 4.72 -12.75 -5.61
N ALA A 371 3.80 -12.75 -6.58
CA ALA A 371 3.05 -13.96 -6.95
C ALA A 371 3.94 -15.01 -7.59
N ILE A 372 4.90 -14.63 -8.43
CA ILE A 372 5.90 -15.56 -8.98
C ILE A 372 6.72 -16.19 -7.84
N GLN A 373 7.19 -15.39 -6.89
CA GLN A 373 7.91 -15.92 -5.72
C GLN A 373 7.03 -16.86 -4.89
N ALA A 374 5.74 -16.57 -4.76
CA ALA A 374 4.78 -17.47 -4.13
C ALA A 374 4.71 -18.81 -4.88
N GLY A 375 4.65 -18.78 -6.21
CA GLY A 375 4.67 -19.96 -7.06
C GLY A 375 5.98 -20.78 -6.94
N VAL A 376 7.13 -20.10 -6.79
CA VAL A 376 8.42 -20.77 -6.52
C VAL A 376 8.37 -21.52 -5.19
N LEU A 377 7.87 -20.88 -4.13
CA LEU A 377 7.76 -21.49 -2.80
C LEU A 377 6.77 -22.67 -2.75
N GLN A 378 5.74 -22.66 -3.61
CA GLN A 378 4.80 -23.77 -3.76
C GLN A 378 5.29 -24.87 -4.70
N GLY A 379 6.36 -24.63 -5.48
CA GLY A 379 6.88 -25.54 -6.49
C GLY A 379 6.10 -25.51 -7.82
N ASP A 380 5.20 -24.56 -7.99
CA ASP A 380 4.46 -24.32 -9.24
C ASP A 380 5.35 -23.68 -10.32
N VAL A 381 6.32 -22.86 -9.89
CA VAL A 381 7.37 -22.28 -10.73
C VAL A 381 8.69 -22.96 -10.40
N LYS A 382 9.35 -23.52 -11.41
CA LYS A 382 10.63 -24.23 -11.27
C LYS A 382 11.74 -23.43 -11.95
N ASP A 383 12.97 -23.76 -11.58
CA ASP A 383 14.19 -23.23 -12.20
C ASP A 383 14.35 -21.70 -12.03
N VAL A 384 13.84 -21.15 -10.93
CA VAL A 384 14.04 -19.75 -10.52
C VAL A 384 14.78 -19.71 -9.19
N LEU A 385 15.93 -19.04 -9.17
CA LEU A 385 16.74 -18.78 -7.98
C LEU A 385 16.85 -17.29 -7.76
N LEU A 386 16.43 -16.84 -6.57
CA LEU A 386 16.53 -15.46 -6.14
C LEU A 386 17.57 -15.31 -5.04
N LEU A 387 18.59 -14.49 -5.28
CA LEU A 387 19.61 -14.11 -4.33
C LEU A 387 19.51 -12.60 -4.06
N ASP A 388 19.08 -12.25 -2.86
CA ASP A 388 18.94 -10.87 -2.41
C ASP A 388 20.12 -10.43 -1.52
N VAL A 389 20.19 -9.16 -1.11
CA VAL A 389 21.29 -8.62 -0.31
C VAL A 389 20.77 -7.82 0.88
N THR A 390 21.59 -7.74 1.96
CA THR A 390 21.31 -6.82 3.05
C THR A 390 21.61 -5.37 2.63
N PRO A 391 20.70 -4.41 2.85
CA PRO A 391 20.88 -3.04 2.37
C PRO A 391 21.88 -2.22 3.18
N LEU A 392 22.15 -2.61 4.42
CA LEU A 392 23.00 -1.91 5.38
C LEU A 392 23.91 -2.87 6.13
N SER A 393 25.09 -2.37 6.52
CA SER A 393 26.02 -3.11 7.38
C SER A 393 25.44 -3.35 8.77
N LEU A 394 25.76 -4.51 9.33
CA LEU A 394 25.36 -4.94 10.66
C LEU A 394 26.59 -5.22 11.52
N GLY A 395 26.53 -4.86 12.78
CA GLY A 395 27.65 -5.05 13.70
C GLY A 395 27.29 -4.77 15.14
N ILE A 396 28.31 -4.75 15.98
CA ILE A 396 28.21 -4.50 17.42
C ILE A 396 29.04 -3.30 17.84
N GLU A 397 28.68 -2.74 18.98
CA GLU A 397 29.53 -1.78 19.68
C GLU A 397 30.68 -2.52 20.38
N THR A 398 31.88 -2.05 20.17
CA THR A 398 33.10 -2.53 20.85
C THR A 398 33.72 -1.41 21.66
N LEU A 399 34.84 -1.72 22.34
CA LEU A 399 35.54 -0.80 23.23
C LEU A 399 35.74 0.58 22.58
N GLY A 400 35.43 1.65 23.35
CA GLY A 400 35.50 3.02 22.85
C GLY A 400 34.30 3.51 22.03
N GLY A 401 33.20 2.75 22.01
CA GLY A 401 31.98 3.11 21.27
C GLY A 401 32.12 2.93 19.75
N VAL A 402 33.10 2.14 19.32
CA VAL A 402 33.35 1.86 17.90
C VAL A 402 32.34 0.86 17.34
N PHE A 403 31.84 1.12 16.16
CA PHE A 403 31.00 0.18 15.41
C PHE A 403 31.87 -0.84 14.67
N THR A 404 31.89 -2.07 15.17
CA THR A 404 32.61 -3.18 14.52
C THR A 404 31.66 -3.94 13.62
N ARG A 405 31.88 -3.81 12.30
CA ARG A 405 31.05 -4.48 11.28
C ARG A 405 31.26 -5.99 11.30
N MET A 406 30.16 -6.71 11.34
CA MET A 406 30.13 -8.17 11.22
C MET A 406 29.71 -8.61 9.82
N ILE A 407 28.71 -7.96 9.26
CA ILE A 407 28.19 -8.21 7.92
C ILE A 407 28.17 -6.87 7.19
N ASP A 408 28.83 -6.82 6.05
CA ASP A 408 28.87 -5.62 5.22
C ASP A 408 27.56 -5.46 4.42
N ARG A 409 27.19 -4.24 4.09
CA ARG A 409 26.07 -3.97 3.16
C ARG A 409 26.30 -4.68 1.83
N ASN A 410 25.23 -4.99 1.15
CA ASN A 410 25.21 -5.75 -0.11
C ASN A 410 25.80 -7.16 0.00
N THR A 411 25.89 -7.73 1.22
CA THR A 411 26.16 -9.15 1.41
C THR A 411 24.93 -9.97 1.03
N THR A 412 25.12 -10.98 0.18
CA THR A 412 24.04 -11.90 -0.25
C THR A 412 23.42 -12.61 0.95
N ILE A 413 22.09 -12.69 0.98
CA ILE A 413 21.31 -13.35 2.02
C ILE A 413 20.54 -14.57 1.45
N PRO A 414 20.32 -15.64 2.27
CA PRO A 414 20.66 -15.75 3.69
C PRO A 414 22.17 -15.89 3.94
N THR A 415 22.63 -15.38 5.10
CA THR A 415 24.05 -15.44 5.46
C THR A 415 24.24 -15.57 6.97
N LYS A 416 25.38 -16.17 7.36
CA LYS A 416 25.76 -16.34 8.76
C LYS A 416 27.23 -16.02 8.95
N LYS A 417 27.57 -15.17 9.93
CA LYS A 417 28.95 -14.79 10.24
C LYS A 417 29.19 -14.75 11.73
N SER A 418 30.30 -15.32 12.17
CA SER A 418 30.69 -15.40 13.58
C SER A 418 32.08 -14.79 13.79
N GLN A 419 32.26 -14.11 14.92
CA GLN A 419 33.55 -13.58 15.36
C GLN A 419 33.68 -13.70 16.87
N VAL A 420 34.92 -13.94 17.35
CA VAL A 420 35.24 -14.08 18.79
C VAL A 420 35.73 -12.75 19.35
N TYR A 421 35.11 -12.34 20.43
CA TYR A 421 35.46 -11.17 21.21
C TYR A 421 35.87 -11.57 22.63
N SER A 422 36.34 -10.63 23.42
CA SER A 422 36.75 -10.87 24.80
C SER A 422 36.24 -9.77 25.73
N THR A 423 36.43 -9.97 27.04
CA THR A 423 36.10 -8.99 28.08
C THR A 423 37.04 -7.79 28.06
N ALA A 424 36.51 -6.60 28.35
CA ALA A 424 37.26 -5.34 28.43
C ALA A 424 37.88 -5.07 29.78
N GLU A 425 37.36 -5.72 30.88
CA GLU A 425 37.78 -5.52 32.24
C GLU A 425 38.11 -6.86 32.93
N ASP A 426 38.94 -6.78 33.98
CA ASP A 426 39.26 -7.96 34.80
C ASP A 426 38.05 -8.40 35.62
N ASN A 427 37.85 -9.73 35.72
CA ASN A 427 36.75 -10.34 36.46
C ASN A 427 35.35 -9.93 36.01
N GLN A 428 35.20 -9.52 34.77
CA GLN A 428 33.91 -9.18 34.15
C GLN A 428 33.08 -10.46 34.00
N ASN A 429 31.94 -10.53 34.70
CA ASN A 429 31.06 -11.69 34.74
C ASN A 429 29.87 -11.65 33.77
N ALA A 430 29.72 -10.55 33.03
CA ALA A 430 28.72 -10.34 32.00
C ALA A 430 29.25 -9.45 30.87
N VAL A 431 28.73 -9.64 29.66
CA VAL A 431 29.01 -8.79 28.50
C VAL A 431 27.70 -8.36 27.90
N THR A 432 27.49 -7.05 27.78
CA THR A 432 26.34 -6.49 27.05
C THR A 432 26.65 -6.42 25.55
N ILE A 433 25.90 -7.11 24.75
CA ILE A 433 25.99 -7.06 23.29
C ILE A 433 24.97 -6.02 22.79
N ARG A 434 25.46 -4.94 22.20
CA ARG A 434 24.64 -3.89 21.58
C ARG A 434 24.76 -4.01 20.05
N VAL A 435 23.63 -4.29 19.39
CA VAL A 435 23.56 -4.56 17.95
C VAL A 435 23.13 -3.33 17.22
N PHE A 436 23.88 -2.95 16.19
CA PHE A 436 23.63 -1.76 15.38
C PHE A 436 23.57 -2.09 13.89
N GLN A 437 22.87 -1.20 13.15
CA GLN A 437 22.79 -1.21 11.71
C GLN A 437 23.13 0.18 11.15
N GLY A 438 23.98 0.25 10.13
CA GLY A 438 24.37 1.49 9.47
C GLY A 438 25.81 1.49 8.96
N GLU A 439 26.25 2.66 8.47
CA GLU A 439 27.56 2.79 7.80
C GLU A 439 28.55 3.70 8.53
N ARG A 440 28.16 4.23 9.71
CA ARG A 440 29.02 5.14 10.48
C ARG A 440 30.01 4.36 11.32
N GLU A 441 31.20 4.96 11.55
CA GLU A 441 32.28 4.32 12.32
C GLU A 441 32.01 4.24 13.83
N MET A 442 31.20 5.17 14.36
CA MET A 442 30.81 5.17 15.77
C MET A 442 29.44 4.53 15.96
N ALA A 443 29.32 3.66 16.94
CA ALA A 443 28.05 2.94 17.22
C ALA A 443 26.89 3.91 17.50
N ALA A 444 27.13 4.98 18.27
CA ALA A 444 26.12 5.99 18.60
C ALA A 444 25.51 6.70 17.40
N ASP A 445 26.22 6.74 16.26
CA ASP A 445 25.78 7.37 15.03
C ASP A 445 25.02 6.42 14.09
N ASN A 446 24.88 5.16 14.49
CA ASN A 446 24.14 4.11 13.79
C ASN A 446 22.83 3.78 14.50
N LYS A 447 21.94 3.08 13.83
CA LYS A 447 20.66 2.65 14.40
C LYS A 447 20.87 1.48 15.35
N LEU A 448 20.56 1.67 16.64
CA LEU A 448 20.50 0.56 17.60
C LEU A 448 19.30 -0.34 17.25
N LEU A 449 19.55 -1.62 16.98
CA LEU A 449 18.54 -2.64 16.74
C LEU A 449 18.07 -3.33 18.02
N GLY A 450 18.98 -3.48 18.99
CA GLY A 450 18.69 -4.09 20.27
C GLY A 450 19.94 -4.34 21.10
N ASN A 451 19.75 -4.78 22.33
CA ASN A 451 20.83 -5.17 23.23
C ASN A 451 20.40 -6.34 24.11
N PHE A 452 21.38 -7.15 24.53
CA PHE A 452 21.17 -8.25 25.46
C PHE A 452 22.46 -8.56 26.24
N ASP A 453 22.31 -9.17 27.40
CA ASP A 453 23.42 -9.49 28.29
C ASP A 453 23.73 -10.99 28.26
N LEU A 454 24.99 -11.33 27.97
CA LEU A 454 25.51 -12.66 28.21
C LEU A 454 26.09 -12.67 29.65
N VAL A 455 25.43 -13.38 30.56
CA VAL A 455 25.77 -13.41 31.96
C VAL A 455 26.41 -14.74 32.37
N GLY A 456 27.18 -14.72 33.47
CA GLY A 456 27.78 -15.91 34.09
C GLY A 456 29.04 -16.37 33.37
N ILE A 457 29.79 -15.44 32.85
CA ILE A 457 31.17 -15.63 32.41
C ILE A 457 32.03 -15.81 33.65
N PRO A 458 32.91 -16.84 33.75
CA PRO A 458 33.78 -17.04 34.90
C PRO A 458 34.74 -15.86 35.08
N PRO A 459 35.03 -15.44 36.34
CA PRO A 459 36.01 -14.41 36.59
C PRO A 459 37.38 -14.79 36.02
N ALA A 460 37.94 -13.92 35.19
CA ALA A 460 39.24 -14.09 34.55
C ALA A 460 39.84 -12.72 34.23
N PRO A 461 41.14 -12.63 33.97
CA PRO A 461 41.75 -11.40 33.45
C PRO A 461 41.10 -10.97 32.15
N ARG A 462 41.04 -9.66 31.89
CA ARG A 462 40.57 -9.10 30.62
C ARG A 462 41.29 -9.75 29.42
N GLY A 463 40.56 -10.00 28.36
CA GLY A 463 41.10 -10.60 27.15
C GLY A 463 41.16 -12.13 27.15
N VAL A 464 40.93 -12.80 28.33
CA VAL A 464 40.98 -14.27 28.46
C VAL A 464 39.65 -14.95 28.08
N PRO A 465 38.46 -14.50 28.53
CA PRO A 465 37.20 -15.10 28.10
C PRO A 465 36.99 -14.96 26.61
N GLN A 466 36.41 -16.00 25.99
CA GLN A 466 36.13 -16.02 24.56
C GLN A 466 34.62 -16.01 24.33
N VAL A 467 34.09 -14.89 23.88
CA VAL A 467 32.68 -14.72 23.57
C VAL A 467 32.52 -14.72 22.04
N GLU A 468 31.91 -15.76 21.49
CA GLU A 468 31.59 -15.87 20.10
C GLU A 468 30.26 -15.16 19.82
N VAL A 469 30.28 -14.11 19.00
CA VAL A 469 29.09 -13.40 18.53
C VAL A 469 28.80 -13.82 17.11
N THR A 470 27.58 -14.33 16.87
CA THR A 470 27.11 -14.81 15.58
C THR A 470 25.94 -13.98 15.10
N PHE A 471 26.04 -13.45 13.90
CA PHE A 471 24.96 -12.85 13.14
C PHE A 471 24.41 -13.87 12.14
N ASP A 472 23.11 -14.03 12.14
CA ASP A 472 22.38 -14.92 11.23
C ASP A 472 21.24 -14.11 10.57
N ILE A 473 21.30 -13.96 9.25
CA ILE A 473 20.28 -13.25 8.45
C ILE A 473 19.55 -14.28 7.62
N ASP A 474 18.25 -14.35 7.78
CA ASP A 474 17.40 -15.26 6.99
C ASP A 474 17.12 -14.72 5.57
N ALA A 475 16.41 -15.51 4.76
CA ALA A 475 16.03 -15.12 3.41
C ALA A 475 15.06 -13.93 3.35
N ASN A 476 14.44 -13.55 4.45
CA ASN A 476 13.58 -12.37 4.57
C ASN A 476 14.36 -11.10 4.92
N GLY A 477 15.66 -11.22 5.18
CA GLY A 477 16.51 -10.14 5.68
C GLY A 477 16.34 -9.88 7.17
N LEU A 478 15.73 -10.80 7.92
CA LEU A 478 15.56 -10.68 9.36
C LEU A 478 16.78 -11.19 10.10
N VAL A 479 17.24 -10.41 11.07
CA VAL A 479 18.49 -10.60 11.78
C VAL A 479 18.26 -11.25 13.13
N SER A 480 19.03 -12.31 13.43
CA SER A 480 19.20 -12.83 14.77
C SER A 480 20.65 -12.77 15.20
N VAL A 481 20.90 -12.42 16.45
CA VAL A 481 22.27 -12.33 17.01
C VAL A 481 22.39 -13.21 18.23
N THR A 482 23.38 -14.07 18.24
CA THR A 482 23.69 -14.99 19.33
C THR A 482 25.05 -14.65 19.93
N ALA A 483 25.17 -14.63 21.25
CA ALA A 483 26.42 -14.55 21.94
C ALA A 483 26.64 -15.82 22.80
N LYS A 484 27.80 -16.45 22.68
CA LYS A 484 28.14 -17.69 23.38
C LYS A 484 29.51 -17.58 24.03
N ASP A 485 29.56 -17.83 25.33
CA ASP A 485 30.84 -18.04 26.03
C ASP A 485 31.40 -19.45 25.69
N LYS A 486 32.54 -19.48 25.03
CA LYS A 486 33.19 -20.75 24.60
C LYS A 486 33.70 -21.59 25.77
N GLY A 487 34.00 -20.96 26.91
CA GLY A 487 34.50 -21.65 28.11
C GLY A 487 33.40 -22.43 28.83
N THR A 488 32.24 -21.82 29.04
CA THR A 488 31.12 -22.43 29.79
C THR A 488 30.05 -23.02 28.90
N GLY A 489 30.05 -22.67 27.62
CA GLY A 489 28.97 -23.02 26.68
C GLY A 489 27.66 -22.25 26.89
N LYS A 490 27.62 -21.28 27.83
CA LYS A 490 26.45 -20.41 28.03
C LYS A 490 26.22 -19.58 26.80
N GLU A 491 24.95 -19.49 26.43
CA GLU A 491 24.51 -18.81 25.21
C GLU A 491 23.30 -17.95 25.49
N GLN A 492 23.24 -16.80 24.85
CA GLN A 492 22.10 -15.90 24.84
C GLN A 492 21.88 -15.42 23.40
N GLN A 493 20.63 -15.35 23.00
CA GLN A 493 20.23 -14.91 21.67
C GLN A 493 19.22 -13.76 21.76
N ILE A 494 19.33 -12.82 20.84
CA ILE A 494 18.28 -11.87 20.53
C ILE A 494 17.83 -12.09 19.07
N LYS A 495 16.53 -12.19 18.86
CA LYS A 495 15.93 -11.87 17.57
C LYS A 495 15.66 -10.37 17.57
N ILE A 496 16.15 -9.70 16.56
CA ILE A 496 15.86 -8.27 16.44
C ILE A 496 14.36 -8.12 16.28
N GLN A 497 13.74 -7.61 17.34
CA GLN A 497 12.33 -7.24 17.28
C GLN A 497 12.23 -5.88 16.60
N ALA A 498 11.20 -5.68 15.77
CA ALA A 498 10.89 -4.35 15.30
C ALA A 498 10.93 -3.40 16.51
N SER A 499 11.66 -2.31 16.40
CA SER A 499 11.59 -1.24 17.43
C SER A 499 10.22 -0.55 17.40
N GLY A 500 9.21 -1.29 17.12
CA GLY A 500 7.79 -1.05 17.05
C GLY A 500 7.03 -1.70 18.20
N GLY A 501 7.72 -2.50 19.01
CA GLY A 501 7.32 -2.90 20.35
C GLY A 501 6.00 -3.64 20.49
N LEU A 502 5.59 -4.38 19.49
CA LEU A 502 4.60 -5.43 19.69
C LEU A 502 5.33 -6.67 20.22
N SER A 503 4.96 -7.16 21.41
CA SER A 503 5.40 -8.47 21.87
C SER A 503 4.64 -9.57 21.13
N ASP A 504 5.16 -10.78 21.09
CA ASP A 504 4.43 -11.94 20.54
C ASP A 504 3.04 -12.07 21.19
N ALA A 505 2.90 -11.75 22.47
CA ALA A 505 1.63 -11.75 23.18
C ALA A 505 0.68 -10.63 22.70
N ASP A 506 1.19 -9.45 22.34
CA ASP A 506 0.38 -8.37 21.75
C ASP A 506 -0.08 -8.75 20.34
N ILE A 507 0.80 -9.38 19.54
CA ILE A 507 0.45 -9.88 18.20
C ILE A 507 -0.63 -10.96 18.30
N ASP A 508 -0.45 -11.94 19.18
CA ASP A 508 -1.44 -13.00 19.44
C ASP A 508 -2.78 -12.43 19.91
N GLN A 509 -2.78 -11.36 20.72
CA GLN A 509 -4.00 -10.69 21.15
C GLN A 509 -4.67 -10.00 19.96
N MET A 510 -3.93 -9.28 19.11
CA MET A 510 -4.46 -8.62 17.92
C MET A 510 -5.02 -9.61 16.89
N VAL A 511 -4.40 -10.77 16.73
CA VAL A 511 -4.92 -11.87 15.90
C VAL A 511 -6.26 -12.36 16.46
N ARG A 512 -6.33 -12.64 17.75
CA ARG A 512 -7.59 -13.06 18.41
C ARG A 512 -8.68 -12.01 18.29
N ASP A 513 -8.34 -10.74 18.47
CA ASP A 513 -9.29 -9.63 18.34
C ASP A 513 -9.80 -9.52 16.89
N ALA A 514 -8.91 -9.64 15.89
CA ALA A 514 -9.29 -9.66 14.48
C ALA A 514 -10.23 -10.81 14.14
N GLU A 515 -9.96 -12.02 14.67
CA GLU A 515 -10.85 -13.18 14.50
C GLU A 515 -12.18 -13.01 15.25
N ALA A 516 -12.13 -12.49 16.48
CA ALA A 516 -13.34 -12.30 17.31
C ALA A 516 -14.31 -11.28 16.71
N PHE A 517 -13.79 -10.22 16.06
CA PHE A 517 -14.60 -9.17 15.43
C PHE A 517 -14.93 -9.45 13.96
N ALA A 518 -14.33 -10.44 13.31
CA ALA A 518 -14.56 -10.76 11.89
C ALA A 518 -16.04 -10.98 11.56
N GLU A 519 -16.76 -11.71 12.41
CA GLU A 519 -18.20 -11.97 12.26
C GLU A 519 -19.04 -10.70 12.47
N GLU A 520 -18.65 -9.85 13.41
CA GLU A 520 -19.33 -8.59 13.70
C GLU A 520 -19.09 -7.58 12.58
N ASP A 521 -17.86 -7.46 12.11
CA ASP A 521 -17.47 -6.59 10.98
C ASP A 521 -18.18 -7.02 9.69
N LYS A 522 -18.31 -8.35 9.46
CA LYS A 522 -19.08 -8.89 8.34
C LYS A 522 -20.56 -8.49 8.42
N LYS A 523 -21.18 -8.63 9.59
CA LYS A 523 -22.58 -8.22 9.80
C LYS A 523 -22.77 -6.72 9.61
N ARG A 524 -21.84 -5.90 10.10
CA ARG A 524 -21.88 -4.44 9.91
C ARG A 524 -21.78 -4.07 8.44
N ARG A 525 -20.89 -4.72 7.69
CA ARG A 525 -20.77 -4.51 6.24
C ARG A 525 -22.04 -4.91 5.51
N GLU A 526 -22.61 -6.08 5.81
CA GLU A 526 -23.88 -6.54 5.22
C GLU A 526 -25.04 -5.60 5.53
N ALA A 527 -25.07 -5.02 6.74
CA ALA A 527 -26.07 -4.03 7.11
C ALA A 527 -25.89 -2.71 6.34
N ALA A 528 -24.63 -2.24 6.19
CA ALA A 528 -24.32 -1.04 5.42
C ALA A 528 -24.66 -1.21 3.93
N GLU A 529 -24.33 -2.35 3.32
CA GLU A 529 -24.68 -2.66 1.93
C GLU A 529 -26.21 -2.75 1.75
N ALA A 530 -26.92 -3.40 2.66
CA ALA A 530 -28.38 -3.49 2.64
C ALA A 530 -29.02 -2.08 2.76
N LYS A 531 -28.50 -1.24 3.64
CA LYS A 531 -28.95 0.14 3.82
C LYS A 531 -28.75 0.97 2.56
N ASN A 532 -27.54 0.94 1.98
CA ASN A 532 -27.21 1.69 0.77
C ASN A 532 -28.10 1.29 -0.41
N ASN A 533 -28.34 -0.02 -0.58
CA ASN A 533 -29.21 -0.52 -1.63
C ASN A 533 -30.67 -0.09 -1.41
N ALA A 534 -31.16 -0.18 -0.18
CA ALA A 534 -32.52 0.22 0.17
C ALA A 534 -32.72 1.75 -0.02
N GLU A 535 -31.77 2.58 0.42
CA GLU A 535 -31.83 4.04 0.24
C GLU A 535 -31.77 4.43 -1.24
N SER A 536 -30.93 3.79 -2.05
CA SER A 536 -30.86 4.04 -3.50
C SER A 536 -32.17 3.69 -4.18
N LEU A 537 -32.77 2.55 -3.82
CA LEU A 537 -34.04 2.11 -4.40
C LEU A 537 -35.21 3.02 -3.98
N VAL A 538 -35.26 3.43 -2.71
CA VAL A 538 -36.22 4.40 -2.21
C VAL A 538 -36.11 5.70 -2.99
N HIS A 539 -34.91 6.26 -3.11
CA HIS A 539 -34.67 7.52 -3.84
C HIS A 539 -35.10 7.44 -5.30
N THR A 540 -34.72 6.35 -6.00
CA THR A 540 -35.08 6.13 -7.40
C THR A 540 -36.59 6.00 -7.57
N THR A 541 -37.26 5.26 -6.67
CA THR A 541 -38.70 5.03 -6.74
C THR A 541 -39.49 6.31 -6.42
N GLU A 542 -39.06 7.10 -5.42
CA GLU A 542 -39.67 8.39 -5.10
C GLU A 542 -39.55 9.38 -6.27
N LYS A 543 -38.38 9.44 -6.90
CA LYS A 543 -38.17 10.28 -8.07
C LYS A 543 -39.07 9.90 -9.24
N GLN A 544 -39.17 8.59 -9.53
CA GLN A 544 -40.07 8.07 -10.56
C GLN A 544 -41.55 8.36 -10.22
N LEU A 545 -41.91 8.28 -8.95
CA LEU A 545 -43.26 8.57 -8.49
C LEU A 545 -43.58 10.08 -8.60
N GLU A 546 -42.61 10.95 -8.34
CA GLU A 546 -42.74 12.39 -8.52
C GLU A 546 -42.92 12.78 -10.00
N GLU A 547 -42.11 12.16 -10.90
CA GLU A 547 -42.14 12.43 -12.34
C GLU A 547 -43.36 11.84 -13.06
N HIS A 548 -43.80 10.63 -12.65
CA HIS A 548 -44.82 9.85 -13.36
C HIS A 548 -46.06 9.51 -12.51
N GLY A 549 -46.08 9.84 -11.21
CA GLY A 549 -47.15 9.44 -10.30
C GLY A 549 -48.55 9.99 -10.60
N SER A 550 -48.63 11.03 -11.45
CA SER A 550 -49.92 11.56 -11.98
C SER A 550 -50.47 10.73 -13.14
N LYS A 551 -49.66 9.85 -13.72
CA LYS A 551 -49.99 9.03 -14.91
C LYS A 551 -50.33 7.58 -14.55
N ILE A 552 -50.24 7.17 -13.30
CA ILE A 552 -50.52 5.81 -12.85
C ILE A 552 -51.81 5.71 -12.04
N ASP A 553 -52.35 4.52 -11.96
CA ASP A 553 -53.53 4.20 -11.14
C ASP A 553 -53.30 4.56 -9.66
N ALA A 554 -54.27 5.16 -9.00
CA ALA A 554 -54.23 5.57 -7.62
C ALA A 554 -53.99 4.40 -6.64
N ALA A 555 -54.42 3.19 -6.98
CA ALA A 555 -54.17 1.98 -6.18
C ALA A 555 -52.68 1.60 -6.22
N LEU A 556 -52.07 1.55 -7.42
CA LEU A 556 -50.64 1.29 -7.60
C LEU A 556 -49.76 2.37 -6.94
N LYS A 557 -50.16 3.63 -7.05
CA LYS A 557 -49.48 4.74 -6.37
C LYS A 557 -49.46 4.52 -4.86
N GLY A 558 -50.59 4.15 -4.27
CA GLY A 558 -50.71 3.86 -2.83
C GLY A 558 -49.86 2.64 -2.40
N GLU A 559 -49.78 1.58 -3.25
CA GLU A 559 -48.90 0.42 -2.98
C GLU A 559 -47.43 0.84 -2.97
N ILE A 560 -46.98 1.69 -3.91
CA ILE A 560 -45.60 2.19 -3.99
C ILE A 560 -45.27 3.06 -2.78
N GLU A 561 -46.14 4.02 -2.44
CA GLU A 561 -45.95 4.92 -1.27
C GLU A 561 -45.84 4.12 0.04
N ALA A 562 -46.67 3.07 0.21
CA ALA A 562 -46.61 2.18 1.35
C ALA A 562 -45.31 1.37 1.40
N ALA A 563 -44.86 0.82 0.26
CA ALA A 563 -43.61 0.08 0.18
C ALA A 563 -42.38 0.94 0.43
N VAL A 564 -42.39 2.20 -0.05
CA VAL A 564 -41.34 3.20 0.25
C VAL A 564 -41.31 3.51 1.74
N ALA A 565 -42.47 3.74 2.39
CA ALA A 565 -42.56 3.99 3.83
C ALA A 565 -42.08 2.82 4.67
N ASP A 566 -42.48 1.58 4.29
CA ASP A 566 -42.01 0.34 4.93
C ASP A 566 -40.48 0.20 4.82
N THR A 567 -39.93 0.46 3.64
CA THR A 567 -38.47 0.37 3.42
C THR A 567 -37.71 1.42 4.23
N LYS A 568 -38.22 2.66 4.32
CA LYS A 568 -37.65 3.70 5.17
C LYS A 568 -37.67 3.31 6.65
N THR A 569 -38.78 2.71 7.11
CA THR A 569 -38.89 2.22 8.49
C THR A 569 -37.88 1.10 8.77
N ALA A 570 -37.65 0.19 7.83
CA ALA A 570 -36.63 -0.85 7.94
C ALA A 570 -35.19 -0.25 7.98
N ILE A 571 -34.93 0.81 7.19
CA ILE A 571 -33.66 1.54 7.21
C ILE A 571 -33.41 2.17 8.59
N GLU A 572 -34.43 2.81 9.16
CA GLU A 572 -34.35 3.41 10.51
C GLU A 572 -34.16 2.36 11.60
N GLY A 573 -34.73 1.17 11.43
CA GLY A 573 -34.60 0.03 12.34
C GLY A 573 -33.21 -0.64 12.34
N GLY A 574 -32.40 -0.45 11.28
CA GLY A 574 -31.01 -0.91 11.20
C GLY A 574 -30.82 -2.41 11.03
N ASP A 575 -31.88 -3.20 10.89
CA ASP A 575 -31.81 -4.66 10.67
C ASP A 575 -31.57 -4.98 9.19
N ALA A 576 -30.42 -5.61 8.87
CA ALA A 576 -30.00 -5.93 7.51
C ALA A 576 -30.98 -6.84 6.76
N GLU A 577 -31.55 -7.84 7.44
CA GLU A 577 -32.50 -8.77 6.82
C GLU A 577 -33.84 -8.10 6.53
N ALA A 578 -34.32 -7.27 7.46
CA ALA A 578 -35.54 -6.49 7.25
C ALA A 578 -35.34 -5.47 6.10
N MET A 579 -34.19 -4.83 6.01
CA MET A 579 -33.87 -3.91 4.90
C MET A 579 -33.83 -4.64 3.55
N LYS A 580 -33.21 -5.81 3.45
CA LYS A 580 -33.16 -6.63 2.23
C LYS A 580 -34.55 -7.10 1.80
N GLU A 581 -35.36 -7.56 2.76
CA GLU A 581 -36.73 -8.02 2.49
C GLU A 581 -37.58 -6.86 1.94
N LYS A 582 -37.58 -5.72 2.62
CA LYS A 582 -38.38 -4.57 2.21
C LYS A 582 -37.89 -3.93 0.90
N ALA A 583 -36.57 -3.87 0.69
CA ALA A 583 -36.01 -3.42 -0.58
C ALA A 583 -36.40 -4.34 -1.74
N THR A 584 -36.40 -5.67 -1.52
CA THR A 584 -36.85 -6.63 -2.54
C THR A 584 -38.34 -6.45 -2.87
N ALA A 585 -39.17 -6.26 -1.85
CA ALA A 585 -40.58 -5.98 -2.06
C ALA A 585 -40.80 -4.65 -2.83
N LEU A 586 -40.07 -3.60 -2.46
CA LEU A 586 -40.11 -2.31 -3.15
C LEU A 586 -39.66 -2.44 -4.62
N ALA A 587 -38.59 -3.21 -4.89
CA ALA A 587 -38.11 -3.46 -6.26
C ALA A 587 -39.17 -4.12 -7.13
N GLN A 588 -39.90 -5.13 -6.59
CA GLN A 588 -40.98 -5.81 -7.31
C GLN A 588 -42.14 -4.86 -7.65
N ILE A 589 -42.47 -3.96 -6.72
CA ILE A 589 -43.53 -2.97 -6.95
C ILE A 589 -43.05 -1.86 -7.92
N ALA A 590 -41.78 -1.45 -7.82
CA ALA A 590 -41.17 -0.48 -8.73
C ALA A 590 -41.12 -1.00 -10.20
N MET A 591 -40.96 -2.32 -10.41
CA MET A 591 -41.09 -2.92 -11.75
C MET A 591 -42.49 -2.70 -12.34
N LYS A 592 -43.54 -2.83 -11.53
CA LYS A 592 -44.93 -2.56 -11.98
C LYS A 592 -45.11 -1.08 -12.38
N LEU A 593 -44.43 -0.18 -11.68
CA LEU A 593 -44.41 1.25 -12.05
C LEU A 593 -43.77 1.43 -13.42
N GLY A 594 -42.60 0.80 -13.67
CA GLY A 594 -41.94 0.83 -14.97
C GLY A 594 -42.83 0.30 -16.11
N GLU A 595 -43.52 -0.84 -15.88
CA GLU A 595 -44.46 -1.40 -16.84
C GLU A 595 -45.67 -0.48 -17.11
N ALA A 596 -46.19 0.19 -16.06
CA ALA A 596 -47.30 1.10 -16.20
C ALA A 596 -46.91 2.37 -17.00
N ILE A 597 -45.73 2.93 -16.74
CA ILE A 597 -45.15 4.07 -17.47
C ILE A 597 -44.99 3.68 -18.97
N TYR A 598 -44.39 2.51 -19.26
CA TYR A 598 -44.15 2.06 -20.62
C TYR A 598 -45.46 1.85 -21.40
N LYS A 599 -46.51 1.29 -20.77
CA LYS A 599 -47.84 1.12 -21.39
C LYS A 599 -48.48 2.45 -21.68
N GLU A 600 -48.34 3.44 -20.84
CA GLU A 600 -48.90 4.77 -21.03
C GLU A 600 -48.18 5.55 -22.16
N GLU A 601 -46.84 5.44 -22.22
CA GLU A 601 -46.06 6.01 -23.31
C GLU A 601 -46.40 5.40 -24.67
N GLN A 602 -46.63 4.08 -24.73
CA GLN A 602 -47.14 3.41 -25.95
C GLN A 602 -48.55 3.87 -26.29
N ALA A 603 -49.44 4.05 -25.32
CA ALA A 603 -50.80 4.55 -25.58
C ALA A 603 -50.80 6.01 -26.02
N ALA A 604 -49.92 6.84 -25.47
CA ALA A 604 -49.73 8.23 -25.88
C ALA A 604 -49.09 8.34 -27.28
N GLY A 605 -48.15 7.45 -27.61
CA GLY A 605 -47.55 7.32 -28.94
C GLY A 605 -48.55 6.84 -30.00
N ALA A 606 -49.46 5.94 -29.63
CA ALA A 606 -50.53 5.46 -30.52
C ALA A 606 -51.61 6.52 -30.80
N SER A 607 -51.87 7.44 -29.87
CA SER A 607 -52.80 8.56 -30.06
C SER A 607 -52.20 9.74 -30.83
N ALA A 608 -50.86 9.86 -30.89
CA ALA A 608 -50.16 10.87 -31.70
C ALA A 608 -49.89 10.42 -33.14
N GLY A 609 -50.06 9.12 -33.47
CA GLY A 609 -49.81 8.52 -34.80
C GLY A 609 -50.96 8.58 -35.77
N ALA A 610 -52.09 9.32 -35.49
CA ALA A 610 -53.24 9.44 -36.38
C ALA A 610 -53.26 10.70 -37.26
N ALA A 611 -52.13 11.35 -37.49
CA ALA A 611 -52.04 12.47 -38.45
C ALA A 611 -50.59 12.60 -38.98
N SER A 612 -50.27 11.88 -40.07
CA SER A 612 -49.57 12.32 -41.28
C SER A 612 -48.91 11.14 -42.02
N GLU A 613 -49.30 11.00 -43.25
CA GLU A 613 -48.76 10.09 -44.27
C GLU A 613 -47.36 10.50 -44.77
N GLU A 614 -46.69 9.46 -45.32
CA GLU A 614 -45.60 9.46 -46.33
C GLU A 614 -44.14 9.54 -45.85
N ALA A 615 -43.55 8.38 -45.85
CA ALA A 615 -42.33 7.73 -46.35
C ALA A 615 -41.06 8.59 -46.66
N PRO A 616 -39.82 8.02 -46.77
CA PRO A 616 -39.47 6.62 -47.04
C PRO A 616 -38.40 5.98 -46.11
N ALA A 617 -38.22 4.69 -46.31
CA ALA A 617 -37.29 3.76 -45.71
C ALA A 617 -35.81 4.16 -45.76
N ASP A 618 -35.09 3.83 -44.68
CA ASP A 618 -33.69 3.45 -44.82
C ASP A 618 -33.41 2.26 -43.87
N ASP A 619 -32.95 1.19 -44.49
CA ASP A 619 -32.54 -0.09 -43.91
C ASP A 619 -31.28 0.08 -43.09
N ASN A 620 -31.28 -0.32 -41.81
CA ASN A 620 -30.18 -1.01 -41.15
C ASN A 620 -30.52 -1.26 -39.66
N VAL A 621 -31.30 -2.31 -39.42
CA VAL A 621 -31.38 -2.95 -38.11
C VAL A 621 -30.80 -4.33 -38.25
N VAL A 622 -29.66 -4.59 -37.64
CA VAL A 622 -29.07 -5.92 -37.53
C VAL A 622 -29.65 -6.57 -36.27
N ASP A 623 -30.55 -7.54 -36.49
CA ASP A 623 -30.99 -8.46 -35.47
C ASP A 623 -29.82 -9.36 -35.01
N ALA A 624 -29.51 -9.33 -33.75
CA ALA A 624 -28.61 -10.29 -33.14
C ALA A 624 -29.38 -11.53 -32.69
N GLU A 625 -29.36 -12.58 -33.51
CA GLU A 625 -29.78 -13.92 -33.10
C GLU A 625 -28.78 -14.53 -32.13
N PHE A 626 -29.24 -14.88 -30.96
CA PHE A 626 -28.53 -15.78 -30.03
C PHE A 626 -28.81 -17.23 -30.43
N SER A 627 -27.80 -17.95 -30.91
CA SER A 627 -27.85 -19.41 -31.04
C SER A 627 -27.17 -20.06 -29.85
N GLU A 628 -27.93 -20.91 -29.14
CA GLU A 628 -27.37 -21.87 -28.19
C GLU A 628 -26.47 -22.87 -28.94
N VAL A 629 -25.25 -23.06 -28.43
CA VAL A 629 -24.34 -24.12 -28.88
C VAL A 629 -24.51 -25.29 -27.93
N GLU A 630 -25.10 -26.37 -28.44
CA GLU A 630 -25.13 -27.67 -27.75
C GLU A 630 -23.74 -28.29 -27.69
N ASP A 631 -23.41 -28.79 -26.49
CA ASP A 631 -22.26 -29.66 -26.21
C ASP A 631 -22.30 -30.94 -27.06
N ASP A 632 -21.30 -31.15 -27.89
CA ASP A 632 -21.03 -32.46 -28.47
C ASP A 632 -19.75 -33.07 -27.84
N LYS A 633 -19.98 -34.10 -27.01
CA LYS A 633 -18.99 -35.08 -26.59
C LYS A 633 -18.59 -35.95 -27.76
N LYS A 634 -17.30 -36.13 -27.99
CA LYS A 634 -16.60 -37.40 -28.33
C LYS A 634 -15.13 -37.18 -28.66
N ASP A 635 -14.35 -37.87 -28.04
CA ASP A 635 -13.32 -38.92 -27.97
C ASP A 635 -11.98 -38.43 -27.45
#